data_bd74f3aed7636ae9dbd80dad2a511377
#
_entry.id   bd74f3aed7636ae9dbd80dad2a511377
#
_cell.length_a   1.000
_cell.length_b   1.000
_cell.length_c   1.000
_cell.angle_alpha   90.00
_cell.angle_beta   90.00
_cell.angle_gamma   90.00
#
_symmetry.space_group_name_H-M   'P 1'
#
loop_
_entity.id
_entity.type
_entity.pdbx_description
1 polymer ?
#
loop_
_entity_poly.entity_id
_entity_poly.type
_entity_poly.pdbx_seq_one_letter_code
_entity_poly.pdbx_strand_id
1 'polypeptide(L)'
;MIHVVAILTAKPGKRGELLKLFKAVIPTVLAEDGCIEYGPVVDVAGADPAFGPDTYVVIEKWRDLPALKAHAAAPHMKAFGASATELIAKRAVHVLEGA
;
A
#
# COMPACT_ATOMS: atom_id res chain seq x y z
N MET A 1 1.00 7.89 16.90
CA MET A 1 0.82 6.86 15.87
C MET A 1 0.60 7.51 14.51
N ILE A 2 1.24 6.96 13.51
CA ILE A 2 1.12 7.45 12.13
C ILE A 2 0.15 6.55 11.36
N HIS A 3 -0.75 7.16 10.63
CA HIS A 3 -1.66 6.48 9.71
C HIS A 3 -1.22 6.77 8.28
N VAL A 4 -1.26 5.76 7.43
CA VAL A 4 -0.95 5.95 6.01
C VAL A 4 -2.11 5.42 5.17
N VAL A 5 -2.48 6.20 4.17
CA VAL A 5 -3.42 5.80 3.13
C VAL A 5 -2.67 5.90 1.80
N ALA A 6 -2.33 4.76 1.24
CA ALA A 6 -1.66 4.69 -0.05
C ALA A 6 -2.67 4.24 -1.10
N ILE A 7 -2.85 5.04 -2.15
CA ILE A 7 -3.80 4.76 -3.21
C ILE A 7 -3.01 4.35 -4.45
N LEU A 8 -3.18 3.11 -4.88
CA LEU A 8 -2.47 2.59 -6.06
C LEU A 8 -3.48 2.22 -7.13
N THR A 9 -3.29 2.78 -8.32
CA THR A 9 -4.09 2.45 -9.48
C THR A 9 -3.22 1.68 -10.46
N ALA A 10 -3.61 0.45 -10.75
CA ALA A 10 -2.96 -0.38 -11.73
C ALA A 10 -3.34 0.07 -13.15
N LYS A 11 -2.51 -0.30 -14.11
CA LYS A 11 -2.89 -0.20 -15.51
C LYS A 11 -4.15 -1.05 -15.74
N PRO A 12 -4.98 -0.71 -16.75
CA PRO A 12 -6.26 -1.40 -16.97
C PRO A 12 -6.13 -2.93 -16.96
N GLY A 13 -6.93 -3.58 -16.10
CA GLY A 13 -6.96 -5.04 -15.97
C GLY A 13 -5.79 -5.65 -15.19
N LYS A 14 -4.87 -4.85 -14.63
CA LYS A 14 -3.65 -5.35 -13.99
C LYS A 14 -3.69 -5.36 -12.46
N ARG A 15 -4.81 -4.94 -11.85
CA ARG A 15 -4.90 -4.91 -10.39
C ARG A 15 -4.65 -6.28 -9.74
N GLY A 16 -5.14 -7.35 -10.34
CA GLY A 16 -4.93 -8.71 -9.81
C GLY A 16 -3.47 -9.11 -9.75
N GLU A 17 -2.71 -8.83 -10.81
CA GLU A 17 -1.26 -9.08 -10.83
C GLU A 17 -0.52 -8.22 -9.81
N LEU A 18 -0.87 -6.94 -9.73
CA LEU A 18 -0.25 -6.00 -8.80
C LEU A 18 -0.54 -6.41 -7.35
N LEU A 19 -1.78 -6.79 -7.04
CA LEU A 19 -2.16 -7.27 -5.70
C LEU A 19 -1.41 -8.55 -5.32
N LYS A 20 -1.17 -9.44 -6.27
CA LYS A 20 -0.42 -10.66 -6.00
C LYS A 20 1.02 -10.34 -5.55
N LEU A 21 1.69 -9.43 -6.24
CA LEU A 21 3.02 -8.98 -5.86
C LEU A 21 3.00 -8.28 -4.49
N PHE A 22 2.00 -7.43 -4.28
CA PHE A 22 1.86 -6.71 -3.02
C PHE A 22 1.62 -7.64 -1.84
N LYS A 23 0.71 -8.60 -1.98
CA LYS A 23 0.40 -9.56 -0.91
C LYS A 23 1.61 -10.42 -0.53
N ALA A 24 2.50 -10.69 -1.48
CA ALA A 24 3.70 -11.47 -1.21
C ALA A 24 4.66 -10.76 -0.25
N VAL A 25 4.64 -9.43 -0.18
CA VAL A 25 5.54 -8.66 0.69
C VAL A 25 4.93 -8.38 2.07
N ILE A 26 3.62 -8.56 2.24
CA ILE A 26 2.93 -8.22 3.49
C ILE A 26 3.53 -8.89 4.74
N PRO A 27 3.83 -10.21 4.76
CA PRO A 27 4.41 -10.81 5.95
C PRO A 27 5.72 -10.16 6.39
N THR A 28 6.57 -9.79 5.43
CA THR A 28 7.83 -9.13 5.71
C THR A 28 7.61 -7.72 6.27
N VAL A 29 6.63 -7.00 5.74
CA VAL A 29 6.27 -5.66 6.24
C VAL A 29 5.72 -5.75 7.66
N LEU A 30 4.83 -6.70 7.93
CA LEU A 30 4.26 -6.87 9.27
C LEU A 30 5.31 -7.20 10.32
N ALA A 31 6.44 -7.79 9.92
CA ALA A 31 7.56 -8.08 10.80
C ALA A 31 8.49 -6.88 11.02
N GLU A 32 8.31 -5.78 10.30
CA GLU A 32 9.12 -4.57 10.50
C GLU A 32 8.86 -3.95 11.86
N ASP A 33 9.91 -3.42 12.48
CA ASP A 33 9.80 -2.73 13.76
C ASP A 33 8.89 -1.50 13.62
N GLY A 34 7.88 -1.44 14.50
CA GLY A 34 6.92 -0.34 14.52
C GLY A 34 5.74 -0.48 13.55
N CYS A 35 5.67 -1.56 12.76
CA CYS A 35 4.49 -1.83 11.94
C CYS A 35 3.34 -2.33 12.81
N ILE A 36 2.22 -1.62 12.80
CA ILE A 36 1.03 -1.96 13.60
C ILE A 36 -0.03 -2.59 12.69
N GLU A 37 -0.25 -2.03 11.51
CA GLU A 37 -1.24 -2.51 10.55
C GLU A 37 -0.72 -2.25 9.14
N TYR A 38 -0.96 -3.19 8.23
CA TYR A 38 -0.55 -3.05 6.84
C TYR A 38 -1.35 -4.01 5.98
N GLY A 39 -2.20 -3.49 5.10
CA GLY A 39 -2.99 -4.36 4.24
C GLY A 39 -3.76 -3.62 3.16
N PRO A 40 -4.10 -4.32 2.07
CA PRO A 40 -4.84 -3.75 0.96
C PRO A 40 -6.35 -3.86 1.19
N VAL A 41 -7.07 -2.85 0.72
CA VAL A 41 -8.53 -2.83 0.71
C VAL A 41 -9.00 -2.35 -0.66
N VAL A 42 -10.21 -2.74 -1.02
CA VAL A 42 -10.85 -2.35 -2.29
C VAL A 42 -12.28 -1.88 -2.00
N ASP A 43 -12.91 -1.26 -3.00
CA ASP A 43 -14.30 -0.85 -2.86
C ASP A 43 -15.18 -2.04 -2.47
N VAL A 44 -16.14 -1.80 -1.57
CA VAL A 44 -17.24 -2.75 -1.38
C VAL A 44 -18.19 -2.65 -2.58
N ALA A 45 -18.90 -3.73 -2.87
CA ALA A 45 -19.92 -3.73 -3.93
C ALA A 45 -20.96 -2.61 -3.65
N GLY A 46 -21.21 -1.79 -4.66
CA GLY A 46 -22.17 -0.68 -4.55
C GLY A 46 -21.62 0.59 -3.90
N ALA A 47 -20.31 0.66 -3.60
CA ALA A 47 -19.71 1.88 -3.05
C ALA A 47 -19.90 3.06 -4.01
N ASP A 48 -20.25 4.23 -3.45
CA ASP A 48 -20.41 5.48 -4.22
C ASP A 48 -20.00 6.65 -3.32
N PRO A 49 -18.94 7.41 -3.65
CA PRO A 49 -18.07 7.20 -4.81
C PRO A 49 -17.19 5.95 -4.68
N ALA A 50 -16.80 5.38 -5.80
CA ALA A 50 -15.91 4.24 -5.85
C ALA A 50 -14.55 4.64 -6.45
N PHE A 51 -13.46 3.98 -6.04
CA PHE A 51 -12.16 4.14 -6.70
C PHE A 51 -12.13 3.46 -8.07
N GLY A 52 -12.88 2.38 -8.23
CA GLY A 52 -12.96 1.62 -9.46
C GLY A 52 -12.17 0.31 -9.44
N PRO A 53 -12.28 -0.49 -10.53
CA PRO A 53 -11.77 -1.87 -10.55
C PRO A 53 -10.25 -1.99 -10.65
N ASP A 54 -9.54 -0.91 -10.98
CA ASP A 54 -8.08 -0.94 -11.13
C ASP A 54 -7.34 -0.36 -9.93
N THR A 55 -8.06 0.07 -8.90
CA THR A 55 -7.47 0.72 -7.71
C THR A 55 -7.59 -0.17 -6.48
N TYR A 56 -6.53 -0.18 -5.67
CA TYR A 56 -6.62 -0.64 -4.29
C TYR A 56 -5.96 0.39 -3.37
N VAL A 57 -6.34 0.35 -2.11
CA VAL A 57 -5.84 1.27 -1.09
C VAL A 57 -5.14 0.46 -0.02
N VAL A 58 -3.95 0.90 0.38
CA VAL A 58 -3.24 0.30 1.51
C VAL A 58 -3.53 1.13 2.75
N ILE A 59 -4.07 0.50 3.76
CA ILE A 59 -4.25 1.11 5.07
C ILE A 59 -3.09 0.66 5.93
N GLU A 60 -2.35 1.63 6.49
CA GLU A 60 -1.18 1.35 7.29
C GLU A 60 -1.23 2.11 8.60
N LYS A 61 -0.65 1.51 9.64
CA LYS A 61 -0.42 2.18 10.92
C LYS A 61 0.99 1.87 11.38
N TRP A 62 1.71 2.91 11.78
CA TRP A 62 3.09 2.83 12.24
C TRP A 62 3.23 3.50 13.59
N ARG A 63 4.13 2.97 14.42
CA ARG A 63 4.37 3.52 15.75
C ARG A 63 4.75 5.01 15.71
N ASP A 64 5.62 5.38 14.76
CA ASP A 64 6.16 6.74 14.62
C ASP A 64 6.71 6.97 13.20
N LEU A 65 7.12 8.22 12.92
CA LEU A 65 7.71 8.56 11.64
C LEU A 65 9.02 7.83 11.34
N PRO A 66 9.95 7.65 12.30
CA PRO A 66 11.16 6.88 12.03
C PRO A 66 10.87 5.46 11.53
N ALA A 67 9.88 4.78 12.09
CA ALA A 67 9.48 3.44 11.65
C ALA A 67 8.94 3.47 10.21
N LEU A 68 8.11 4.46 9.86
CA LEU A 68 7.62 4.62 8.50
C LEU A 68 8.76 4.91 7.52
N LYS A 69 9.71 5.75 7.89
CA LYS A 69 10.87 6.07 7.04
C LYS A 69 11.74 4.84 6.80
N ALA A 70 11.95 4.02 7.83
CA ALA A 70 12.69 2.77 7.70
C ALA A 70 11.99 1.80 6.74
N HIS A 71 10.65 1.72 6.81
CA HIS A 71 9.84 0.94 5.89
C HIS A 71 10.05 1.40 4.44
N ALA A 72 9.95 2.69 4.18
CA ALA A 72 10.10 3.23 2.84
C ALA A 72 11.49 2.96 2.23
N ALA A 73 12.51 2.85 3.08
CA ALA A 73 13.89 2.59 2.66
C ALA A 73 14.25 1.09 2.65
N ALA A 74 13.35 0.21 3.08
CA ALA A 74 13.63 -1.21 3.22
C ALA A 74 13.90 -1.89 1.86
N PRO A 75 14.86 -2.84 1.80
CA PRO A 75 15.20 -3.53 0.56
C PRO A 75 14.00 -4.24 -0.09
N HIS A 76 13.13 -4.84 0.71
CA HIS A 76 11.94 -5.53 0.18
C HIS A 76 10.93 -4.56 -0.45
N MET A 77 10.85 -3.30 0.01
CA MET A 77 9.99 -2.30 -0.61
C MET A 77 10.59 -1.79 -1.92
N LYS A 78 11.91 -1.66 -1.98
CA LYS A 78 12.60 -1.31 -3.24
C LYS A 78 12.43 -2.41 -4.28
N ALA A 79 12.53 -3.67 -3.86
CA ALA A 79 12.32 -4.81 -4.75
C ALA A 79 10.87 -4.88 -5.25
N PHE A 80 9.90 -4.64 -4.36
CA PHE A 80 8.50 -4.56 -4.77
C PHE A 80 8.30 -3.45 -5.80
N GLY A 81 8.80 -2.26 -5.53
CA GLY A 81 8.68 -1.13 -6.45
C GLY A 81 9.25 -1.42 -7.83
N ALA A 82 10.42 -2.06 -7.89
CA ALA A 82 11.05 -2.44 -9.16
C ALA A 82 10.20 -3.46 -9.93
N SER A 83 9.64 -4.46 -9.24
CA SER A 83 8.81 -5.49 -9.87
C SER A 83 7.44 -4.95 -10.30
N ALA A 84 6.89 -3.99 -9.58
CA ALA A 84 5.53 -3.47 -9.77
C ALA A 84 5.44 -2.30 -10.73
N THR A 85 6.56 -1.63 -11.04
CA THR A 85 6.59 -0.37 -11.80
C THR A 85 5.76 -0.43 -13.08
N GLU A 86 5.88 -1.50 -13.87
CA GLU A 86 5.17 -1.61 -15.14
C GLU A 86 3.66 -1.86 -14.98
N LEU A 87 3.21 -2.26 -13.80
CA LEU A 87 1.81 -2.54 -13.51
C LEU A 87 1.08 -1.32 -12.94
N ILE A 88 1.81 -0.30 -12.48
CA ILE A 88 1.24 0.86 -11.81
C ILE A 88 1.02 2.00 -12.80
N ALA A 89 -0.23 2.50 -12.89
CA ALA A 89 -0.56 3.68 -13.67
C ALA A 89 -0.32 4.95 -12.86
N LYS A 90 -0.70 4.96 -11.58
CA LYS A 90 -0.47 6.09 -10.67
C LYS A 90 -0.52 5.65 -9.22
N ARG A 91 0.08 6.44 -8.34
CA ARG A 91 0.04 6.21 -6.89
C ARG A 91 0.06 7.53 -6.15
N ALA A 92 -0.55 7.53 -4.98
CA ALA A 92 -0.52 8.64 -4.04
C ALA A 92 -0.38 8.06 -2.63
N VAL A 93 0.51 8.63 -1.82
CA VAL A 93 0.73 8.19 -0.44
C VAL A 93 0.44 9.36 0.48
N HIS A 94 -0.55 9.19 1.35
CA HIS A 94 -0.94 10.20 2.34
C HIS A 94 -0.50 9.76 3.72
N VAL A 95 0.30 10.58 4.38
CA VAL A 95 0.81 10.32 5.73
C VAL A 95 0.03 11.20 6.69
N LEU A 96 -0.65 10.58 7.63
CA LEU A 96 -1.65 11.23 8.47
C LEU A 96 -1.38 10.95 9.96
N GLU A 97 -1.91 11.81 10.81
CA GLU A 97 -1.93 11.59 12.26
C GLU A 97 -3.27 12.00 12.83
N GLY A 98 -3.57 11.60 14.05
CA GLY A 98 -4.80 12.00 14.72
C GLY A 98 -4.94 13.52 14.79
N ALA A 99 -6.14 14.00 14.50
CA ALA A 99 -6.43 15.45 14.52
C ALA A 99 -6.64 15.95 15.95
#